data_3f0f69d227bf85aacda08583318c00e7
#
_entry.id   3f0f69d227bf85aacda08583318c00e7
#
_cell.length_a   1.000
_cell.length_b   1.000
_cell.length_c   1.000
_cell.angle_alpha   90.00
_cell.angle_beta   90.00
_cell.angle_gamma   90.00
#
_symmetry.space_group_name_H-M   'P 1'
#
loop_
_entity.id
_entity.type
_entity.pdbx_description
1 polymer ?
#
loop_
_entity_poly.entity_id
_entity_poly.type
_entity_poly.pdbx_seq_one_letter_code
_entity_poly.pdbx_strand_id
1 'polypeptide(L)'
;MIIPKIIPGKTAEGLIEYTTAMLGQAYWMGTFGQAATPALLNYERGRFPNSYKATDFETQFGQRVHDCGGLVKGYMWSATPTSPPVYNGSQDCDPRLFWDNSKVKGEINHATFAKTAKRGVLVYTGNLDHVGVWTGEKIHEAKGHAYGVVASPLTTRFKLWSECPFIEYPASPEPVPVPAGKILIDEPPMIRRGSKGKAVAVFQQIVGTDPDGDFGPKTEAAAKALQKAAGIEVDGIVGPITWTAAFNTL
;
A
#
# COMPACT_ATOMS: atom_id res chain seq x y z
N MET A 1 -13.46 -5.20 -21.08
CA MET A 1 -13.52 -5.96 -19.80
C MET A 1 -12.10 -5.96 -19.23
N ILE A 2 -11.92 -5.56 -17.97
CA ILE A 2 -10.63 -5.63 -17.28
C ILE A 2 -10.35 -7.08 -16.92
N ILE A 3 -9.12 -7.54 -17.17
CA ILE A 3 -8.67 -8.89 -16.88
C ILE A 3 -7.48 -8.81 -15.92
N PRO A 4 -7.71 -8.95 -14.60
CA PRO A 4 -6.64 -8.92 -13.61
C PRO A 4 -5.70 -10.12 -13.80
N LYS A 5 -4.55 -9.85 -14.36
CA LYS A 5 -3.47 -10.85 -14.55
C LYS A 5 -2.13 -10.17 -14.31
N ILE A 6 -1.33 -10.76 -13.46
CA ILE A 6 0.03 -10.29 -13.17
C ILE A 6 0.84 -10.22 -14.47
N ILE A 7 1.49 -9.08 -14.69
CA ILE A 7 2.41 -8.86 -15.79
C ILE A 7 3.79 -9.36 -15.34
N PRO A 8 4.37 -10.38 -15.98
CA PRO A 8 5.67 -10.92 -15.57
C PRO A 8 6.74 -9.83 -15.48
N GLY A 9 7.48 -9.81 -14.38
CA GLY A 9 8.55 -8.85 -14.12
C GLY A 9 8.10 -7.45 -13.73
N LYS A 10 6.78 -7.20 -13.60
CA LYS A 10 6.26 -5.96 -13.02
C LYS A 10 6.03 -6.14 -11.52
N THR A 11 6.83 -5.47 -10.72
CA THR A 11 6.88 -5.62 -9.26
C THR A 11 6.49 -4.33 -8.55
N ALA A 12 6.14 -4.42 -7.28
CA ALA A 12 5.85 -3.28 -6.42
C ALA A 12 7.06 -2.31 -6.31
N GLU A 13 8.28 -2.85 -6.20
CA GLU A 13 9.49 -2.04 -6.15
C GLU A 13 9.78 -1.35 -7.49
N GLY A 14 9.61 -2.05 -8.61
CA GLY A 14 9.73 -1.46 -9.94
C GLY A 14 8.70 -0.35 -10.19
N LEU A 15 7.49 -0.44 -9.59
CA LEU A 15 6.52 0.65 -9.63
C LEU A 15 7.04 1.88 -8.87
N ILE A 16 7.66 1.69 -7.70
CA ILE A 16 8.26 2.79 -6.93
C ILE A 16 9.42 3.43 -7.73
N GLU A 17 10.30 2.63 -8.32
CA GLU A 17 11.40 3.10 -9.16
C GLU A 17 10.89 3.94 -10.34
N TYR A 18 9.87 3.44 -11.04
CA TYR A 18 9.25 4.18 -12.14
C TYR A 18 8.67 5.52 -11.68
N THR A 19 7.85 5.51 -10.61
CA THR A 19 7.23 6.75 -10.13
C THR A 19 8.25 7.73 -9.57
N THR A 20 9.37 7.25 -9.03
CA THR A 20 10.50 8.09 -8.61
C THR A 20 11.15 8.77 -9.82
N ALA A 21 11.38 8.05 -10.91
CA ALA A 21 11.91 8.62 -12.15
C ALA A 21 10.96 9.64 -12.81
N MET A 22 9.67 9.58 -12.49
CA MET A 22 8.66 10.50 -13.02
C MET A 22 8.44 11.74 -12.16
N LEU A 23 9.08 11.87 -11.00
CA LEU A 23 8.94 13.07 -10.16
C LEU A 23 9.36 14.34 -10.95
N GLY A 24 8.56 15.39 -10.82
CA GLY A 24 8.73 16.65 -11.55
C GLY A 24 8.19 16.66 -12.99
N GLN A 25 7.74 15.52 -13.52
CA GLN A 25 7.08 15.45 -14.82
C GLN A 25 5.66 16.04 -14.74
N ALA A 26 5.14 16.49 -15.88
CA ALA A 26 3.87 17.19 -15.95
C ALA A 26 2.65 16.26 -15.81
N TYR A 27 1.54 16.83 -15.35
CA TYR A 27 0.22 16.17 -15.31
C TYR A 27 -0.61 16.57 -16.54
N TRP A 28 -1.07 15.57 -17.29
CA TRP A 28 -2.06 15.72 -18.35
C TRP A 28 -3.17 14.68 -18.17
N MET A 29 -4.41 15.15 -18.13
CA MET A 29 -5.57 14.25 -18.03
C MET A 29 -5.64 13.29 -19.21
N GLY A 30 -5.86 12.00 -18.97
CA GLY A 30 -6.00 10.96 -19.99
C GLY A 30 -4.67 10.35 -20.45
N THR A 31 -3.52 10.78 -19.90
CA THR A 31 -2.20 10.31 -20.33
C THR A 31 -1.59 9.32 -19.34
N PHE A 32 -0.65 8.50 -19.82
CA PHE A 32 -0.06 7.39 -19.08
C PHE A 32 1.45 7.22 -19.36
N GLY A 33 2.17 8.32 -19.56
CA GLY A 33 3.62 8.32 -19.75
C GLY A 33 4.07 8.55 -21.20
N GLN A 34 3.19 9.04 -22.04
CA GLN A 34 3.58 9.50 -23.38
C GLN A 34 4.45 10.76 -23.29
N ALA A 35 5.22 11.03 -24.33
CA ALA A 35 5.87 12.32 -24.48
C ALA A 35 4.82 13.41 -24.78
N ALA A 36 4.91 14.54 -24.08
CA ALA A 36 4.08 15.70 -24.36
C ALA A 36 4.44 16.27 -25.74
N THR A 37 3.47 16.26 -26.65
CA THR A 37 3.61 16.78 -28.01
C THR A 37 2.39 17.62 -28.38
N PRO A 38 2.49 18.52 -29.40
CA PRO A 38 1.33 19.25 -29.90
C PRO A 38 0.19 18.33 -30.37
N ALA A 39 0.50 17.19 -30.97
CA ALA A 39 -0.49 16.23 -31.44
C ALA A 39 -1.24 15.60 -30.26
N LEU A 40 -0.52 15.15 -29.22
CA LEU A 40 -1.13 14.61 -28.01
C LEU A 40 -1.97 15.66 -27.27
N LEU A 41 -1.48 16.89 -27.15
CA LEU A 41 -2.21 17.98 -26.53
C LEU A 41 -3.56 18.25 -27.22
N ASN A 42 -3.57 18.32 -28.54
CA ASN A 42 -4.80 18.52 -29.31
C ASN A 42 -5.76 17.34 -29.17
N TYR A 43 -5.26 16.12 -29.17
CA TYR A 43 -6.06 14.91 -28.96
C TYR A 43 -6.72 14.91 -27.57
N GLU A 44 -5.96 15.16 -26.51
CA GLU A 44 -6.48 15.14 -25.14
C GLU A 44 -7.38 16.35 -24.83
N ARG A 45 -7.11 17.51 -25.40
CA ARG A 45 -8.04 18.68 -25.36
C ARG A 45 -9.41 18.34 -25.95
N GLY A 46 -9.45 17.57 -27.02
CA GLY A 46 -10.71 17.11 -27.61
C GLY A 46 -11.48 16.15 -26.71
N ARG A 47 -10.78 15.27 -25.98
CA ARG A 47 -11.37 14.29 -25.05
C ARG A 47 -11.81 14.89 -23.72
N PHE A 48 -11.01 15.81 -23.17
CA PHE A 48 -11.17 16.36 -21.83
C PHE A 48 -11.12 17.89 -21.82
N PRO A 49 -12.01 18.59 -22.52
CA PRO A 49 -11.90 20.05 -22.72
C PRO A 49 -11.90 20.85 -21.42
N ASN A 50 -12.53 20.33 -20.37
CA ASN A 50 -12.57 20.98 -19.05
C ASN A 50 -11.26 20.87 -18.27
N SER A 51 -10.42 19.89 -18.57
CA SER A 51 -9.13 19.66 -17.91
C SER A 51 -7.97 20.43 -18.59
N TYR A 52 -8.18 20.99 -19.78
CA TYR A 52 -7.16 21.64 -20.60
C TYR A 52 -7.41 23.12 -20.81
N LYS A 53 -7.91 23.82 -19.79
CA LYS A 53 -8.19 25.26 -19.85
C LYS A 53 -6.98 26.16 -19.56
N ALA A 54 -5.96 25.64 -18.90
CA ALA A 54 -4.72 26.38 -18.66
C ALA A 54 -3.98 26.67 -19.97
N THR A 55 -3.15 27.71 -19.97
CA THR A 55 -2.47 28.22 -21.18
C THR A 55 -1.00 27.79 -21.28
N ASP A 56 -0.49 27.07 -20.30
CA ASP A 56 0.93 26.76 -20.14
C ASP A 56 1.30 25.31 -20.53
N PHE A 57 0.36 24.52 -21.07
CA PHE A 57 0.63 23.14 -21.50
C PHE A 57 1.77 23.02 -22.49
N GLU A 58 1.94 24.01 -23.34
CA GLU A 58 2.97 24.01 -24.37
C GLU A 58 4.39 24.13 -23.79
N THR A 59 4.54 24.68 -22.59
CA THR A 59 5.82 24.75 -21.87
C THR A 59 6.32 23.39 -21.40
N GLN A 60 5.45 22.38 -21.44
CA GLN A 60 5.70 21.03 -20.97
C GLN A 60 6.07 20.05 -22.09
N PHE A 61 6.16 20.51 -23.33
CA PHE A 61 6.54 19.67 -24.45
C PHE A 61 7.92 19.01 -24.23
N GLY A 62 8.01 17.73 -24.59
CA GLY A 62 9.18 16.89 -24.33
C GLY A 62 9.20 16.19 -22.97
N GLN A 63 8.38 16.64 -22.00
CA GLN A 63 8.22 15.92 -20.75
C GLN A 63 7.39 14.65 -20.94
N ARG A 64 7.49 13.72 -20.00
CA ARG A 64 6.53 12.60 -19.89
C ARG A 64 5.30 13.07 -19.12
N VAL A 65 4.12 12.72 -19.59
CA VAL A 65 2.86 13.21 -19.01
C VAL A 65 1.99 12.06 -18.51
N HIS A 66 1.38 12.27 -17.33
CA HIS A 66 0.58 11.26 -16.65
C HIS A 66 -0.64 11.92 -16.02
N ASP A 67 -1.79 11.24 -16.02
CA ASP A 67 -2.81 11.46 -15.00
C ASP A 67 -2.57 10.56 -13.79
N CYS A 68 -3.46 10.59 -12.79
CA CYS A 68 -3.27 9.84 -11.54
C CYS A 68 -3.24 8.31 -11.77
N GLY A 69 -4.16 7.76 -12.53
CA GLY A 69 -4.16 6.35 -12.94
C GLY A 69 -3.06 6.03 -13.96
N GLY A 70 -2.80 7.00 -14.82
CA GLY A 70 -1.76 6.92 -15.84
C GLY A 70 -0.35 6.78 -15.29
N LEU A 71 -0.06 7.29 -14.10
CA LEU A 71 1.23 7.09 -13.45
C LEU A 71 1.50 5.60 -13.16
N VAL A 72 0.47 4.85 -12.74
CA VAL A 72 0.53 3.40 -12.54
C VAL A 72 0.59 2.66 -13.88
N LYS A 73 -0.27 3.05 -14.84
CA LYS A 73 -0.32 2.46 -16.18
C LYS A 73 0.98 2.67 -16.95
N GLY A 74 1.62 3.81 -16.78
CA GLY A 74 2.92 4.11 -17.37
C GLY A 74 3.98 3.08 -16.98
N TYR A 75 4.04 2.67 -15.72
CA TYR A 75 4.88 1.56 -15.30
C TYR A 75 4.49 0.24 -15.95
N MET A 76 3.20 -0.09 -15.90
CA MET A 76 2.70 -1.37 -16.41
C MET A 76 3.01 -1.55 -17.89
N TRP A 77 2.94 -0.47 -18.67
CA TRP A 77 2.98 -0.48 -20.13
C TRP A 77 4.32 -0.06 -20.74
N SER A 78 5.27 0.43 -19.96
CA SER A 78 6.63 0.76 -20.41
C SER A 78 7.59 -0.37 -20.11
N ALA A 79 8.47 -0.72 -21.04
CA ALA A 79 9.51 -1.73 -20.81
C ALA A 79 10.54 -1.27 -19.77
N THR A 80 10.90 0.02 -19.82
CA THR A 80 11.79 0.71 -18.86
C THR A 80 11.17 2.05 -18.47
N PRO A 81 11.65 2.75 -17.43
CA PRO A 81 11.14 4.08 -17.08
C PRO A 81 11.25 5.12 -18.20
N THR A 82 12.17 4.92 -19.14
CA THR A 82 12.39 5.82 -20.29
C THR A 82 11.73 5.37 -21.60
N SER A 83 11.28 4.10 -21.68
CA SER A 83 10.59 3.58 -22.86
C SER A 83 9.19 4.19 -23.00
N PRO A 84 8.70 4.44 -24.23
CA PRO A 84 7.31 4.82 -24.41
C PRO A 84 6.38 3.69 -23.96
N PRO A 85 5.21 4.02 -23.38
CA PRO A 85 4.22 3.02 -22.98
C PRO A 85 3.52 2.42 -24.21
N VAL A 86 3.19 1.13 -24.12
CA VAL A 86 2.38 0.42 -25.11
C VAL A 86 0.98 0.18 -24.53
N TYR A 87 0.00 0.89 -25.04
CA TYR A 87 -1.39 0.84 -24.55
C TYR A 87 -1.97 -0.58 -24.53
N ASN A 88 -2.62 -0.95 -23.42
CA ASN A 88 -3.32 -2.21 -23.28
C ASN A 88 -4.71 -1.99 -22.65
N GLY A 89 -5.75 -2.04 -23.49
CA GLY A 89 -7.13 -1.79 -23.08
C GLY A 89 -7.70 -2.78 -22.06
N SER A 90 -7.14 -4.00 -21.96
CA SER A 90 -7.55 -4.97 -20.92
C SER A 90 -7.04 -4.64 -19.51
N GLN A 91 -6.15 -3.67 -19.41
CA GLN A 91 -5.53 -3.18 -18.18
C GLN A 91 -5.79 -1.69 -17.95
N ASP A 92 -6.65 -1.07 -18.76
CA ASP A 92 -6.93 0.37 -18.69
C ASP A 92 -7.89 0.67 -17.53
N CYS A 93 -7.32 0.84 -16.36
CA CYS A 93 -8.02 1.14 -15.13
C CYS A 93 -7.96 2.64 -14.79
N ASP A 94 -9.09 3.19 -14.39
CA ASP A 94 -9.17 4.37 -13.55
C ASP A 94 -8.94 3.99 -12.06
N PRO A 95 -8.89 4.94 -11.12
CA PRO A 95 -8.67 4.62 -9.70
C PRO A 95 -9.71 3.64 -9.13
N ARG A 96 -10.98 3.75 -9.51
CA ARG A 96 -12.06 2.86 -9.08
C ARG A 96 -11.87 1.45 -9.62
N LEU A 97 -11.53 1.32 -10.89
CA LEU A 97 -11.30 0.01 -11.51
C LEU A 97 -10.05 -0.69 -10.94
N PHE A 98 -8.99 0.04 -10.58
CA PHE A 98 -7.87 -0.55 -9.83
C PHE A 98 -8.35 -1.12 -8.49
N TRP A 99 -9.13 -0.35 -7.74
CA TRP A 99 -9.71 -0.78 -6.47
C TRP A 99 -10.62 -1.99 -6.63
N ASP A 100 -11.57 -1.93 -7.56
CA ASP A 100 -12.58 -2.97 -7.74
C ASP A 100 -11.95 -4.31 -8.15
N ASN A 101 -10.92 -4.28 -8.98
CA ASN A 101 -10.23 -5.47 -9.47
C ASN A 101 -9.13 -6.00 -8.54
N SER A 102 -8.79 -5.30 -7.45
CA SER A 102 -7.83 -5.77 -6.46
C SER A 102 -8.48 -6.77 -5.50
N LYS A 103 -7.77 -7.87 -5.23
CA LYS A 103 -8.15 -8.88 -4.24
C LYS A 103 -7.68 -8.53 -2.83
N VAL A 104 -6.61 -7.73 -2.71
CA VAL A 104 -5.99 -7.34 -1.44
C VAL A 104 -6.14 -5.84 -1.30
N LYS A 105 -7.05 -5.41 -0.43
CA LYS A 105 -7.41 -4.01 -0.23
C LYS A 105 -8.04 -3.76 1.13
N GLY A 106 -8.05 -2.51 1.56
CA GLY A 106 -8.62 -2.14 2.86
C GLY A 106 -8.67 -0.63 3.09
N GLU A 107 -9.11 -0.24 4.27
CA GLU A 107 -9.08 1.14 4.74
C GLU A 107 -7.72 1.49 5.33
N ILE A 108 -7.34 2.76 5.22
CA ILE A 108 -6.09 3.28 5.81
C ILE A 108 -6.34 3.62 7.29
N ASN A 109 -5.76 2.85 8.18
CA ASN A 109 -5.57 3.27 9.56
C ASN A 109 -4.32 4.15 9.66
N HIS A 110 -4.49 5.47 9.74
CA HIS A 110 -3.39 6.44 9.73
C HIS A 110 -2.38 6.27 10.89
N ALA A 111 -2.77 5.64 12.00
CA ALA A 111 -1.85 5.40 13.12
C ALA A 111 -0.84 4.27 12.85
N THR A 112 -1.21 3.31 12.01
CA THR A 112 -0.40 2.10 11.78
C THR A 112 0.05 1.92 10.33
N PHE A 113 -0.67 2.47 9.35
CA PHE A 113 -0.46 2.21 7.94
C PHE A 113 1.01 2.35 7.49
N ALA A 114 1.69 3.43 7.89
CA ALA A 114 3.08 3.65 7.51
C ALA A 114 4.05 2.56 8.01
N LYS A 115 3.67 1.84 9.08
CA LYS A 115 4.47 0.76 9.67
C LYS A 115 4.14 -0.61 9.11
N THR A 116 2.92 -0.82 8.61
CA THR A 116 2.39 -2.14 8.25
C THR A 116 2.12 -2.33 6.77
N ALA A 117 1.93 -1.23 6.02
CA ALA A 117 1.63 -1.31 4.60
C ALA A 117 2.85 -1.74 3.79
N LYS A 118 2.63 -2.66 2.86
CA LYS A 118 3.63 -3.00 1.85
C LYS A 118 3.98 -1.78 1.00
N ARG A 119 5.24 -1.68 0.61
CA ARG A 119 5.68 -0.68 -0.37
C ARG A 119 5.05 -0.97 -1.73
N GLY A 120 4.78 0.06 -2.50
CA GLY A 120 4.19 -0.05 -3.84
C GLY A 120 2.68 -0.29 -3.86
N VAL A 121 1.99 -0.35 -2.70
CA VAL A 121 0.52 -0.38 -2.71
C VAL A 121 -0.05 0.94 -3.22
N LEU A 122 -1.19 0.85 -3.87
CA LEU A 122 -1.95 2.00 -4.33
C LEU A 122 -2.76 2.57 -3.16
N VAL A 123 -2.79 3.89 -3.04
CA VAL A 123 -3.57 4.62 -2.03
C VAL A 123 -4.54 5.56 -2.71
N TYR A 124 -5.76 5.67 -2.17
CA TYR A 124 -6.86 6.36 -2.83
C TYR A 124 -7.54 7.36 -1.90
N THR A 125 -8.10 8.40 -2.51
CA THR A 125 -9.11 9.25 -1.86
C THR A 125 -10.37 8.42 -1.52
N GLY A 126 -11.17 8.89 -0.56
CA GLY A 126 -12.33 8.15 -0.09
C GLY A 126 -13.42 7.89 -1.15
N ASN A 127 -13.49 8.72 -2.18
CA ASN A 127 -14.44 8.62 -3.31
C ASN A 127 -13.85 7.90 -4.54
N LEU A 128 -12.59 7.43 -4.46
CA LEU A 128 -11.90 6.72 -5.54
C LEU A 128 -11.73 7.56 -6.83
N ASP A 129 -11.63 8.88 -6.72
CA ASP A 129 -11.38 9.78 -7.85
C ASP A 129 -9.90 10.07 -8.07
N HIS A 130 -9.04 9.65 -7.14
CA HIS A 130 -7.61 9.84 -7.21
C HIS A 130 -6.85 8.66 -6.63
N VAL A 131 -5.66 8.39 -7.20
CA VAL A 131 -4.76 7.32 -6.78
C VAL A 131 -3.31 7.82 -6.74
N GLY A 132 -2.56 7.32 -5.77
CA GLY A 132 -1.11 7.47 -5.66
C GLY A 132 -0.45 6.15 -5.30
N VAL A 133 0.87 6.12 -5.24
CA VAL A 133 1.70 4.95 -4.93
C VAL A 133 2.42 5.18 -3.61
N TRP A 134 2.21 4.31 -2.63
CA TRP A 134 2.89 4.36 -1.33
C TRP A 134 4.31 3.82 -1.45
N THR A 135 5.31 4.63 -1.13
CA THR A 135 6.73 4.23 -1.25
C THR A 135 7.31 3.60 0.02
N GLY A 136 6.54 3.56 1.11
CA GLY A 136 7.02 3.26 2.46
C GLY A 136 7.26 4.50 3.32
N GLU A 137 7.36 5.68 2.71
CA GLU A 137 7.58 6.96 3.40
C GLU A 137 6.63 8.05 2.89
N LYS A 138 6.48 8.16 1.58
CA LYS A 138 5.68 9.19 0.88
C LYS A 138 4.74 8.54 -0.13
N ILE A 139 3.87 9.35 -0.68
CA ILE A 139 3.00 8.97 -1.79
C ILE A 139 3.50 9.66 -3.05
N HIS A 140 3.87 8.89 -4.06
CA HIS A 140 4.09 9.42 -5.39
C HIS A 140 2.76 9.49 -6.13
N GLU A 141 2.40 10.66 -6.62
CA GLU A 141 1.11 10.91 -7.27
C GLU A 141 1.22 11.94 -8.40
N ALA A 142 0.52 11.70 -9.49
CA ALA A 142 0.25 12.74 -10.48
C ALA A 142 -0.95 13.56 -9.97
N LYS A 143 -0.66 14.71 -9.33
CA LYS A 143 -1.57 15.42 -8.43
C LYS A 143 -2.51 16.40 -9.13
N GLY A 144 -2.24 16.71 -10.37
CA GLY A 144 -2.98 17.68 -11.18
C GLY A 144 -2.05 18.65 -11.91
N HIS A 145 -2.61 19.41 -12.85
CA HIS A 145 -1.84 20.25 -13.76
C HIS A 145 -0.88 21.23 -13.04
N ALA A 146 -1.34 21.86 -11.95
CA ALA A 146 -0.52 22.82 -11.20
C ALA A 146 0.66 22.18 -10.42
N TYR A 147 0.68 20.88 -10.27
CA TYR A 147 1.66 20.18 -9.41
C TYR A 147 2.53 19.18 -10.18
N GLY A 148 2.01 18.57 -11.27
CA GLY A 148 2.67 17.47 -11.94
C GLY A 148 2.74 16.20 -11.08
N VAL A 149 3.80 15.42 -11.27
CA VAL A 149 4.10 14.23 -10.48
C VAL A 149 4.95 14.63 -9.27
N VAL A 150 4.45 14.38 -8.08
CA VAL A 150 5.04 14.83 -6.81
C VAL A 150 5.12 13.70 -5.77
N ALA A 151 6.00 13.89 -4.79
CA ALA A 151 6.04 13.10 -3.56
C ALA A 151 5.31 13.84 -2.44
N SER A 152 4.15 13.35 -2.05
CA SER A 152 3.28 13.95 -1.03
C SER A 152 3.33 13.16 0.29
N PRO A 153 3.10 13.81 1.44
CA PRO A 153 2.94 13.08 2.69
C PRO A 153 1.62 12.30 2.70
N LEU A 154 1.57 11.24 3.49
CA LEU A 154 0.33 10.52 3.79
C LEU A 154 -0.57 11.42 4.65
N THR A 155 -1.63 11.93 4.06
CA THR A 155 -2.62 12.77 4.76
C THR A 155 -3.97 12.07 4.86
N THR A 156 -4.86 12.62 5.69
CA THR A 156 -6.20 12.07 5.91
C THR A 156 -7.14 12.11 4.68
N ARG A 157 -6.71 12.72 3.55
CA ARG A 157 -7.44 12.63 2.28
C ARG A 157 -7.40 11.23 1.67
N PHE A 158 -6.32 10.47 1.93
CA PHE A 158 -6.22 9.08 1.53
C PHE A 158 -6.93 8.22 2.56
N LYS A 159 -7.91 7.44 2.13
CA LYS A 159 -8.77 6.63 3.00
C LYS A 159 -8.65 5.14 2.72
N LEU A 160 -8.26 4.78 1.52
CA LEU A 160 -8.30 3.40 1.03
C LEU A 160 -6.94 3.02 0.44
N TRP A 161 -6.62 1.73 0.46
CA TRP A 161 -5.42 1.19 -0.17
C TRP A 161 -5.70 -0.17 -0.82
N SER A 162 -4.95 -0.50 -1.87
CA SER A 162 -4.98 -1.84 -2.46
C SER A 162 -3.63 -2.24 -3.04
N GLU A 163 -3.39 -3.54 -3.22
CA GLU A 163 -2.38 -4.00 -4.16
C GLU A 163 -2.85 -3.72 -5.59
N CYS A 164 -1.93 -3.35 -6.49
CA CYS A 164 -2.25 -3.23 -7.91
C CYS A 164 -2.51 -4.63 -8.49
N PRO A 165 -3.64 -4.88 -9.16
CA PRO A 165 -4.02 -6.23 -9.60
C PRO A 165 -3.18 -6.79 -10.75
N PHE A 166 -2.19 -6.04 -11.23
CA PHE A 166 -1.38 -6.37 -12.41
C PHE A 166 0.12 -6.57 -12.13
N ILE A 167 0.58 -6.30 -10.90
CA ILE A 167 1.99 -6.37 -10.56
C ILE A 167 2.23 -7.38 -9.42
N GLU A 168 3.46 -7.86 -9.33
CA GLU A 168 3.90 -8.76 -8.28
C GLU A 168 4.19 -7.96 -7.00
N TYR A 169 3.67 -8.44 -5.89
CA TYR A 169 4.07 -8.00 -4.56
C TYR A 169 4.93 -9.10 -3.93
N PRO A 170 5.93 -8.75 -3.12
CA PRO A 170 6.59 -9.77 -2.32
C PRO A 170 5.50 -10.52 -1.56
N ALA A 171 5.55 -11.85 -1.62
CA ALA A 171 4.69 -12.65 -0.78
C ALA A 171 4.73 -12.02 0.61
N SER A 172 3.57 -11.76 1.23
CA SER A 172 3.57 -11.60 2.69
C SER A 172 4.44 -12.74 3.19
N PRO A 173 5.44 -12.52 4.08
CA PRO A 173 6.19 -13.63 4.58
C PRO A 173 5.15 -14.71 4.84
N GLU A 174 5.24 -15.84 4.10
CA GLU A 174 4.33 -16.95 4.34
C GLU A 174 4.35 -17.09 5.84
N PRO A 175 3.18 -17.25 6.52
CA PRO A 175 3.22 -17.57 7.93
C PRO A 175 4.22 -18.70 8.02
N VAL A 176 5.38 -18.43 8.65
CA VAL A 176 6.50 -19.37 8.75
C VAL A 176 5.83 -20.69 9.08
N PRO A 177 6.04 -21.81 8.33
CA PRO A 177 5.35 -23.04 8.59
C PRO A 177 5.46 -23.31 10.07
N VAL A 178 4.35 -23.10 10.79
CA VAL A 178 4.34 -23.25 12.24
C VAL A 178 4.70 -24.69 12.47
N PRO A 179 5.77 -25.02 13.19
CA PRO A 179 6.13 -26.40 13.44
C PRO A 179 4.88 -27.14 13.89
N ALA A 180 4.60 -28.30 13.31
CA ALA A 180 3.40 -29.06 13.60
C ALA A 180 3.22 -29.17 15.14
N GLY A 181 2.18 -28.45 15.67
CA GLY A 181 1.96 -28.31 17.11
C GLY A 181 1.65 -26.89 17.60
N LYS A 182 1.89 -25.81 16.79
CA LYS A 182 1.46 -24.45 17.16
C LYS A 182 -0.03 -24.23 16.86
N ILE A 183 -0.78 -23.93 17.91
CA ILE A 183 -2.23 -23.67 17.83
C ILE A 183 -2.44 -22.25 17.32
N LEU A 184 -3.03 -22.10 16.12
CA LEU A 184 -3.55 -20.81 15.64
C LEU A 184 -4.84 -20.49 16.42
N ILE A 185 -4.90 -19.30 16.99
CA ILE A 185 -6.11 -18.74 17.58
C ILE A 185 -6.57 -17.66 16.62
N ASP A 186 -7.70 -17.85 15.95
CA ASP A 186 -8.24 -16.95 14.91
C ASP A 186 -8.52 -15.53 15.45
N GLU A 187 -8.87 -15.39 16.71
CA GLU A 187 -8.89 -14.14 17.47
C GLU A 187 -8.42 -14.47 18.89
N PRO A 188 -7.16 -14.16 19.26
CA PRO A 188 -6.68 -14.49 20.58
C PRO A 188 -7.49 -13.72 21.65
N PRO A 189 -8.08 -14.43 22.62
CA PRO A 189 -8.90 -13.80 23.64
C PRO A 189 -8.06 -12.91 24.55
N MET A 190 -8.70 -11.93 25.17
CA MET A 190 -8.07 -11.15 26.22
C MET A 190 -7.70 -12.08 27.39
N ILE A 191 -6.41 -12.15 27.75
CA ILE A 191 -5.91 -12.93 28.89
C ILE A 191 -5.18 -12.02 29.87
N ARG A 192 -5.30 -12.37 31.15
CA ARG A 192 -4.71 -11.62 32.26
C ARG A 192 -4.49 -12.55 33.45
N ARG A 193 -3.93 -12.04 34.49
CA ARG A 193 -3.73 -12.82 35.73
C ARG A 193 -4.97 -13.61 36.17
N GLY A 194 -4.80 -14.90 36.36
CA GLY A 194 -5.87 -15.86 36.67
C GLY A 194 -6.53 -16.50 35.44
N SER A 195 -6.24 -16.02 34.21
CA SER A 195 -6.67 -16.70 32.98
C SER A 195 -5.98 -18.06 32.84
N LYS A 196 -6.70 -19.05 32.27
CA LYS A 196 -6.17 -20.40 32.05
C LYS A 196 -6.48 -20.90 30.65
N GLY A 197 -5.67 -21.86 30.18
CA GLY A 197 -5.92 -22.60 28.95
C GLY A 197 -4.97 -22.31 27.82
N LYS A 198 -5.35 -22.74 26.61
CA LYS A 198 -4.48 -22.75 25.42
C LYS A 198 -3.94 -21.37 25.02
N ALA A 199 -4.76 -20.34 25.14
CA ALA A 199 -4.33 -18.98 24.79
C ALA A 199 -3.21 -18.49 25.72
N VAL A 200 -3.28 -18.83 27.01
CA VAL A 200 -2.23 -18.53 27.98
C VAL A 200 -0.95 -19.27 27.64
N ALA A 201 -1.03 -20.58 27.36
CA ALA A 201 0.13 -21.37 26.98
C ALA A 201 0.83 -20.86 25.71
N VAL A 202 0.04 -20.42 24.70
CA VAL A 202 0.58 -19.80 23.49
C VAL A 202 1.31 -18.50 23.82
N PHE A 203 0.71 -17.63 24.62
CA PHE A 203 1.37 -16.38 25.01
C PHE A 203 2.67 -16.63 25.78
N GLN A 204 2.64 -17.57 26.73
CA GLN A 204 3.81 -17.99 27.50
C GLN A 204 4.95 -18.48 26.60
N GLN A 205 4.63 -19.26 25.57
CA GLN A 205 5.61 -19.72 24.58
C GLN A 205 6.27 -18.55 23.84
N ILE A 206 5.48 -17.55 23.45
CA ILE A 206 5.98 -16.38 22.72
C ILE A 206 6.91 -15.55 23.61
N VAL A 207 6.54 -15.32 24.86
CA VAL A 207 7.33 -14.49 25.79
C VAL A 207 8.40 -15.27 26.57
N GLY A 208 8.62 -16.57 26.23
CA GLY A 208 9.70 -17.38 26.78
C GLY A 208 9.49 -17.79 28.26
N THR A 209 8.24 -17.90 28.72
CA THR A 209 7.92 -18.46 30.04
C THR A 209 7.44 -19.90 29.89
N ASP A 210 7.36 -20.66 31.02
CA ASP A 210 6.87 -22.04 31.03
C ASP A 210 5.41 -22.07 30.52
N PRO A 211 5.11 -22.81 29.42
CA PRO A 211 3.79 -22.82 28.80
C PRO A 211 2.79 -23.74 29.52
N ASP A 212 2.66 -23.57 30.84
CA ASP A 212 1.78 -24.35 31.71
C ASP A 212 0.28 -24.05 31.53
N GLY A 213 -0.02 -22.97 30.79
CA GLY A 213 -1.40 -22.53 30.55
C GLY A 213 -2.06 -21.84 31.72
N ASP A 214 -1.32 -21.47 32.76
CA ASP A 214 -1.82 -20.69 33.92
C ASP A 214 -1.17 -19.29 33.90
N PHE A 215 -1.98 -18.24 33.76
CA PHE A 215 -1.50 -16.86 33.75
C PHE A 215 -1.17 -16.41 35.19
N GLY A 216 -0.04 -16.88 35.70
CA GLY A 216 0.46 -16.57 37.02
C GLY A 216 1.31 -15.28 37.06
N PRO A 217 1.95 -15.00 38.24
CA PRO A 217 2.80 -13.81 38.40
C PRO A 217 3.96 -13.71 37.41
N LYS A 218 4.56 -14.84 36.99
CA LYS A 218 5.65 -14.88 36.01
C LYS A 218 5.17 -14.47 34.65
N THR A 219 4.00 -14.96 34.20
CA THR A 219 3.39 -14.60 32.94
C THR A 219 2.98 -13.14 32.90
N GLU A 220 2.44 -12.60 34.00
CA GLU A 220 2.12 -11.18 34.12
C GLU A 220 3.36 -10.29 34.02
N ALA A 221 4.46 -10.67 34.66
CA ALA A 221 5.72 -9.94 34.60
C ALA A 221 6.27 -9.94 33.17
N ALA A 222 6.20 -11.05 32.46
CA ALA A 222 6.59 -11.16 31.06
C ALA A 222 5.68 -10.32 30.15
N ALA A 223 4.38 -10.28 30.39
CA ALA A 223 3.46 -9.41 29.66
C ALA A 223 3.81 -7.93 29.83
N LYS A 224 4.05 -7.49 31.07
CA LYS A 224 4.49 -6.11 31.37
C LYS A 224 5.85 -5.77 30.73
N ALA A 225 6.79 -6.71 30.73
CA ALA A 225 8.09 -6.52 30.07
C ALA A 225 7.92 -6.34 28.54
N LEU A 226 7.10 -7.16 27.90
CA LEU A 226 6.78 -7.04 26.49
C LEU A 226 6.10 -5.70 26.18
N GLN A 227 5.09 -5.32 26.98
CA GLN A 227 4.36 -4.05 26.81
C GLN A 227 5.31 -2.85 26.90
N LYS A 228 6.22 -2.87 27.89
CA LYS A 228 7.25 -1.83 28.04
C LYS A 228 8.19 -1.79 26.84
N ALA A 229 8.66 -2.94 26.37
CA ALA A 229 9.56 -3.02 25.21
C ALA A 229 8.87 -2.54 23.91
N ALA A 230 7.57 -2.81 23.78
CA ALA A 230 6.77 -2.38 22.64
C ALA A 230 6.28 -0.92 22.73
N GLY A 231 6.53 -0.22 23.85
CA GLY A 231 6.08 1.18 24.06
C GLY A 231 4.56 1.34 24.14
N ILE A 232 3.85 0.30 24.61
CA ILE A 232 2.40 0.30 24.80
C ILE A 232 2.07 0.38 26.29
N GLU A 233 0.79 0.53 26.64
CA GLU A 233 0.33 0.58 28.04
C GLU A 233 0.77 -0.66 28.83
N VAL A 234 1.37 -0.46 30.02
CA VAL A 234 1.96 -1.52 30.85
C VAL A 234 0.99 -1.91 31.96
N ASP A 235 -0.10 -2.58 31.58
CA ASP A 235 -1.19 -2.99 32.49
C ASP A 235 -1.12 -4.49 32.87
N GLY A 236 -0.32 -5.29 32.13
CA GLY A 236 -0.23 -6.74 32.31
C GLY A 236 -1.42 -7.51 31.72
N ILE A 237 -2.28 -6.85 30.96
CA ILE A 237 -3.41 -7.46 30.25
C ILE A 237 -3.00 -7.71 28.80
N VAL A 238 -3.13 -8.93 28.34
CA VAL A 238 -2.80 -9.30 26.96
C VAL A 238 -4.06 -9.23 26.12
N GLY A 239 -4.39 -8.02 25.65
CA GLY A 239 -5.44 -7.73 24.70
C GLY A 239 -4.90 -7.68 23.25
N PRO A 240 -5.71 -7.28 22.25
CA PRO A 240 -5.33 -7.28 20.83
C PRO A 240 -4.01 -6.57 20.53
N ILE A 241 -3.75 -5.43 21.18
CA ILE A 241 -2.52 -4.66 21.00
C ILE A 241 -1.30 -5.42 21.54
N THR A 242 -1.42 -6.03 22.73
CA THR A 242 -0.35 -6.81 23.34
C THR A 242 -0.10 -8.11 22.57
N TRP A 243 -1.14 -8.77 22.05
CA TRP A 243 -1.00 -9.93 21.17
C TRP A 243 -0.24 -9.58 19.89
N THR A 244 -0.58 -8.44 19.26
CA THR A 244 0.16 -7.95 18.09
C THR A 244 1.63 -7.73 18.42
N ALA A 245 1.92 -7.09 19.56
CA ALA A 245 3.30 -6.89 20.01
C ALA A 245 4.02 -8.23 20.22
N ALA A 246 3.35 -9.22 20.84
CA ALA A 246 3.90 -10.55 21.06
C ALA A 246 4.24 -11.27 19.75
N PHE A 247 3.33 -11.27 18.77
CA PHE A 247 3.57 -11.90 17.47
C PHE A 247 4.70 -11.24 16.67
N ASN A 248 4.94 -9.94 16.88
CA ASN A 248 6.05 -9.23 16.24
C ASN A 248 7.43 -9.57 16.85
N THR A 249 7.50 -10.35 17.91
CA THR A 249 8.78 -10.85 18.50
C THR A 249 9.21 -12.21 17.94
N LEU A 250 8.36 -12.86 17.14
CA LEU A 250 8.62 -14.15 16.48
C LEU A 250 9.28 -13.97 15.14
#